data_cd4bc9f9114ea327e494bd618ba477b6
#
_entry.id   cd4bc9f9114ea327e494bd618ba477b6
#
_cell.length_a   1.000
_cell.length_b   1.000
_cell.length_c   1.000
_cell.angle_alpha   90.00
_cell.angle_beta   90.00
_cell.angle_gamma   90.00
#
_symmetry.space_group_name_H-M   'P 1'
#
loop_
_entity.id
_entity.type
_entity.pdbx_description
1 polymer ?
#
loop_
_entity_poly.entity_id
_entity_poly.type
_entity_poly.pdbx_seq_one_letter_code
_entity_poly.pdbx_strand_id
1 'polypeptide(L)'
;SIPTFYDKEDITFHELTPEFIKAFDLHLKTEVGLCRNTIVRYMKCFKKITNMALAKGWMKKDAFYGYKMEQDETAPVFLTYDELQTVMNKEFTIPRLALVRDIFIFACFTGLAFVDVSTLKKEDMVQDNNGDWWIRKGRIKLMHRRKASSICNIPLLPVPLAILKKYE
;
A
#
# COMPACT_ATOMS: atom_id res chain seq x y z
N SER A 1 9.70 11.16 18.02
CA SER A 1 8.90 10.86 19.22
C SER A 1 8.56 12.15 19.95
N ILE A 2 7.51 12.17 20.79
CA ILE A 2 7.16 13.33 21.64
C ILE A 2 8.32 13.74 22.55
N PRO A 3 9.05 12.82 23.22
CA PRO A 3 10.20 13.17 24.05
C PRO A 3 11.32 13.93 23.33
N THR A 4 11.55 13.65 22.06
CA THR A 4 12.56 14.35 21.24
C THR A 4 12.11 15.73 20.79
N PHE A 5 10.81 15.98 20.71
CA PHE A 5 10.25 17.24 20.24
C PHE A 5 9.91 18.21 21.39
N TYR A 6 9.45 17.69 22.54
CA TYR A 6 8.84 18.53 23.58
C TYR A 6 9.53 18.44 24.95
N ASP A 7 10.62 17.70 25.07
CA ASP A 7 11.37 17.47 26.32
C ASP A 7 10.50 16.99 27.49
N LYS A 8 9.45 16.24 27.18
CA LYS A 8 8.48 15.64 28.11
C LYS A 8 8.19 14.22 27.71
N GLU A 9 7.95 13.35 28.69
CA GLU A 9 7.57 11.95 28.45
C GLU A 9 6.15 11.82 27.88
N ASP A 10 5.24 12.75 28.23
CA ASP A 10 3.85 12.76 27.78
C ASP A 10 3.34 14.18 27.55
N ILE A 11 2.24 14.30 26.82
CA ILE A 11 1.56 15.56 26.53
C ILE A 11 0.06 15.45 26.79
N THR A 12 -0.49 16.45 27.49
CA THR A 12 -1.93 16.50 27.78
C THR A 12 -2.73 17.01 26.58
N PHE A 13 -4.03 16.69 26.52
CA PHE A 13 -4.92 17.21 25.48
C PHE A 13 -5.04 18.73 25.47
N HIS A 14 -4.82 19.41 26.60
CA HIS A 14 -4.84 20.87 26.69
C HIS A 14 -3.65 21.54 26.01
N GLU A 15 -2.52 20.85 25.93
CA GLU A 15 -1.29 21.32 25.28
C GLU A 15 -1.33 21.11 23.75
N LEU A 16 -2.28 20.34 23.25
CA LEU A 16 -2.48 20.11 21.81
C LEU A 16 -3.20 21.31 21.18
N THR A 17 -2.44 22.34 20.87
CA THR A 17 -2.93 23.57 20.22
C THR A 17 -2.61 23.54 18.71
N PRO A 18 -3.23 24.43 17.89
CA PRO A 18 -2.86 24.56 16.48
C PRO A 18 -1.39 24.93 16.27
N GLU A 19 -0.81 25.69 17.20
CA GLU A 19 0.62 26.04 17.19
C GLU A 19 1.49 24.82 17.42
N PHE A 20 1.12 23.95 18.35
CA PHE A 20 1.80 22.67 18.59
C PHE A 20 1.78 21.80 17.33
N ILE A 21 0.63 21.69 16.65
CA ILE A 21 0.51 20.90 15.43
C ILE A 21 1.43 21.41 14.32
N LYS A 22 1.52 22.74 14.13
CA LYS A 22 2.43 23.35 13.16
C LYS A 22 3.90 23.14 13.51
N ALA A 23 4.26 23.30 14.78
CA ALA A 23 5.63 23.11 15.25
C ALA A 23 6.04 21.63 15.14
N PHE A 24 5.14 20.69 15.42
CA PHE A 24 5.38 19.26 15.24
C PHE A 24 5.56 18.87 13.77
N ASP A 25 4.75 19.44 12.85
CA ASP A 25 4.94 19.28 11.40
C ASP A 25 6.33 19.74 10.97
N LEU A 26 6.75 20.92 11.44
CA LEU A 26 8.07 21.47 11.13
C LEU A 26 9.20 20.58 11.66
N HIS A 27 9.11 20.13 12.91
CA HIS A 27 10.08 19.21 13.50
C HIS A 27 10.22 17.91 12.70
N LEU A 28 9.10 17.31 12.29
CA LEU A 28 9.12 16.11 11.45
C LEU A 28 9.82 16.34 10.11
N LYS A 29 9.74 17.56 9.57
CA LYS A 29 10.37 17.95 8.32
C LYS A 29 11.88 18.26 8.50
N THR A 30 12.25 19.04 9.50
CA THR A 30 13.61 19.59 9.65
C THR A 30 14.52 18.68 10.46
N GLU A 31 14.07 18.20 11.61
CA GLU A 31 14.89 17.40 12.52
C GLU A 31 14.86 15.91 12.19
N VAL A 32 13.66 15.41 11.85
CA VAL A 32 13.49 13.99 11.52
C VAL A 32 13.76 13.70 10.04
N GLY A 33 13.67 14.72 9.17
CA GLY A 33 13.97 14.62 7.74
C GLY A 33 12.96 13.83 6.94
N LEU A 34 11.67 13.80 7.36
CA LEU A 34 10.63 13.06 6.66
C LEU A 34 10.11 13.80 5.42
N CYS A 35 9.81 13.06 4.35
CA CYS A 35 9.14 13.62 3.19
C CYS A 35 7.67 13.99 3.49
N ARG A 36 7.15 15.00 2.75
CA ARG A 36 5.81 15.58 2.97
C ARG A 36 4.70 14.53 3.07
N ASN A 37 4.66 13.57 2.16
CA ASN A 37 3.61 12.55 2.14
C ASN A 37 3.64 11.63 3.37
N THR A 38 4.83 11.37 3.93
CA THR A 38 4.98 10.61 5.18
C THR A 38 4.49 11.43 6.36
N ILE A 39 4.85 12.72 6.44
CA ILE A 39 4.36 13.64 7.47
C ILE A 39 2.84 13.68 7.45
N VAL A 40 2.22 13.91 6.28
CA VAL A 40 0.76 13.95 6.14
C VAL A 40 0.10 12.65 6.61
N ARG A 41 0.73 11.50 6.38
CA ARG A 41 0.22 10.21 6.88
C ARG A 41 0.21 10.16 8.41
N TYR A 42 1.27 10.62 9.07
CA TYR A 42 1.31 10.70 10.54
C TYR A 42 0.30 11.73 11.06
N MET A 43 0.20 12.90 10.45
CA MET A 43 -0.74 13.94 10.83
C MET A 43 -2.21 13.49 10.66
N LYS A 44 -2.54 12.69 9.63
CA LYS A 44 -3.87 12.06 9.49
C LYS A 44 -4.19 11.11 10.64
N CYS A 45 -3.22 10.30 11.08
CA CYS A 45 -3.39 9.42 12.24
C CYS A 45 -3.57 10.22 13.53
N PHE A 46 -2.77 11.27 13.71
CA PHE A 46 -2.86 12.15 14.87
C PHE A 46 -4.21 12.90 14.91
N LYS A 47 -4.66 13.45 13.78
CA LYS A 47 -5.98 14.09 13.66
C LYS A 47 -7.13 13.14 14.03
N LYS A 48 -7.01 11.85 13.70
CA LYS A 48 -8.02 10.86 14.09
C LYS A 48 -8.13 10.73 15.61
N ILE A 49 -7.00 10.79 16.34
CA ILE A 49 -6.98 10.73 17.81
C ILE A 49 -7.57 12.00 18.42
N THR A 50 -7.17 13.18 17.93
CA THR A 50 -7.71 14.46 18.44
C THR A 50 -9.20 14.61 18.14
N ASN A 51 -9.69 14.16 16.99
CA ASN A 51 -11.12 14.14 16.68
C ASN A 51 -11.90 13.22 17.64
N MET A 52 -11.32 12.07 18.01
CA MET A 52 -11.93 11.19 19.00
C MET A 52 -11.95 11.84 20.39
N ALA A 53 -10.89 12.55 20.79
CA ALA A 53 -10.83 13.29 22.05
C ALA A 53 -11.86 14.44 22.09
N LEU A 54 -12.05 15.14 20.97
CA LEU A 54 -13.12 16.17 20.82
C LEU A 54 -14.51 15.53 20.98
N ALA A 55 -14.78 14.43 20.28
CA ALA A 55 -16.07 13.74 20.35
C ALA A 55 -16.39 13.21 21.76
N LYS A 56 -15.38 12.86 22.54
CA LYS A 56 -15.52 12.42 23.94
C LYS A 56 -15.53 13.58 24.95
N GLY A 57 -15.38 14.82 24.50
CA GLY A 57 -15.33 15.99 25.37
C GLY A 57 -14.01 16.16 26.15
N TRP A 58 -12.97 15.38 25.84
CA TRP A 58 -11.64 15.50 26.46
C TRP A 58 -10.88 16.73 25.95
N MET A 59 -11.20 17.20 24.76
CA MET A 59 -10.73 18.46 24.18
C MET A 59 -11.91 19.40 23.91
N LYS A 60 -11.68 20.70 24.09
CA LYS A 60 -12.71 21.75 23.84
C LYS A 60 -12.54 22.42 22.48
N LYS A 61 -11.34 22.37 21.90
CA LYS A 61 -11.00 23.04 20.63
C LYS A 61 -10.29 22.05 19.70
N ASP A 62 -10.50 22.21 18.39
CA ASP A 62 -9.80 21.42 17.37
C ASP A 62 -8.34 21.87 17.28
N ALA A 63 -7.41 20.98 17.64
CA ALA A 63 -5.98 21.23 17.53
C ALA A 63 -5.54 21.38 16.05
N PHE A 64 -6.29 20.83 15.10
CA PHE A 64 -5.99 20.93 13.66
C PHE A 64 -6.71 22.10 12.97
N TYR A 65 -7.31 23.01 13.74
CA TYR A 65 -7.96 24.19 13.16
C TYR A 65 -6.97 24.99 12.30
N GLY A 66 -7.34 25.22 11.02
CA GLY A 66 -6.50 25.95 10.07
C GLY A 66 -5.25 25.19 9.57
N TYR A 67 -5.04 23.92 9.97
CA TYR A 67 -3.94 23.11 9.43
C TYR A 67 -4.36 22.38 8.14
N LYS A 68 -3.66 22.65 7.04
CA LYS A 68 -3.91 22.01 5.74
C LYS A 68 -2.99 20.80 5.55
N MET A 69 -3.59 19.67 5.20
CA MET A 69 -2.88 18.42 4.90
C MET A 69 -2.67 18.28 3.39
N GLU A 70 -1.81 19.11 2.82
CA GLU A 70 -1.47 19.04 1.41
C GLU A 70 -0.42 17.95 1.17
N GLN A 71 -0.68 17.09 0.19
CA GLN A 71 0.24 16.04 -0.24
C GLN A 71 0.93 16.46 -1.53
N ASP A 72 2.21 16.13 -1.64
CA ASP A 72 2.94 16.30 -2.88
C ASP A 72 2.45 15.27 -3.92
N GLU A 73 2.24 15.71 -5.15
CA GLU A 73 2.00 14.80 -6.25
C GLU A 73 3.24 13.96 -6.52
N THR A 74 3.05 12.66 -6.60
CA THR A 74 4.12 11.72 -6.95
C THR A 74 3.80 11.09 -8.29
N ALA A 75 4.65 11.31 -9.27
CA ALA A 75 4.58 10.58 -10.53
C ALA A 75 4.93 9.10 -10.27
N PRO A 76 4.03 8.15 -10.54
CA PRO A 76 4.34 6.74 -10.38
C PRO A 76 5.43 6.34 -11.39
N VAL A 77 6.48 5.69 -10.91
CA VAL A 77 7.47 5.04 -11.77
C VAL A 77 6.91 3.67 -12.17
N PHE A 78 6.86 3.39 -13.46
CA PHE A 78 6.40 2.12 -14.01
C PHE A 78 7.36 1.64 -15.09
N LEU A 79 7.39 0.33 -15.33
CA LEU A 79 8.16 -0.24 -16.43
C LEU A 79 7.42 -0.04 -17.75
N THR A 80 8.16 0.38 -18.77
CA THR A 80 7.69 0.33 -20.15
C THR A 80 7.59 -1.13 -20.61
N TYR A 81 6.93 -1.37 -21.74
CA TYR A 81 6.81 -2.72 -22.29
C TYR A 81 8.18 -3.30 -22.66
N ASP A 82 9.08 -2.49 -23.23
CA ASP A 82 10.43 -2.92 -23.61
C ASP A 82 11.30 -3.28 -22.42
N GLU A 83 11.18 -2.51 -21.31
CA GLU A 83 11.86 -2.84 -20.05
C GLU A 83 11.31 -4.14 -19.47
N LEU A 84 9.99 -4.35 -19.51
CA LEU A 84 9.37 -5.58 -19.07
C LEU A 84 9.85 -6.77 -19.91
N GLN A 85 9.94 -6.64 -21.22
CA GLN A 85 10.49 -7.63 -22.13
C GLN A 85 11.95 -7.96 -21.79
N THR A 86 12.75 -6.94 -21.48
CA THR A 86 14.14 -7.14 -21.04
C THR A 86 14.22 -7.98 -19.78
N VAL A 87 13.37 -7.72 -18.79
CA VAL A 87 13.28 -8.51 -17.56
C VAL A 87 12.82 -9.94 -17.85
N MET A 88 11.84 -10.12 -18.74
CA MET A 88 11.33 -11.45 -19.13
C MET A 88 12.42 -12.33 -19.76
N ASN A 89 13.22 -11.74 -20.65
CA ASN A 89 14.26 -12.44 -21.41
C ASN A 89 15.57 -12.60 -20.63
N LYS A 90 15.69 -11.99 -19.44
CA LYS A 90 16.90 -12.10 -18.63
C LYS A 90 17.06 -13.51 -18.09
N GLU A 91 18.16 -14.17 -18.46
CA GLU A 91 18.55 -15.45 -17.87
C GLU A 91 19.24 -15.26 -16.52
N PHE A 92 18.89 -16.10 -15.58
CA PHE A 92 19.50 -16.15 -14.26
C PHE A 92 20.07 -17.54 -14.00
N THR A 93 21.34 -17.60 -13.62
CA THR A 93 22.01 -18.83 -13.21
C THR A 93 21.52 -19.34 -11.86
N ILE A 94 21.01 -18.44 -11.00
CA ILE A 94 20.50 -18.75 -9.68
C ILE A 94 18.98 -19.01 -9.78
N PRO A 95 18.51 -20.26 -9.51
CA PRO A 95 17.10 -20.64 -9.68
C PRO A 95 16.13 -19.76 -8.89
N ARG A 96 16.53 -19.32 -7.68
CA ARG A 96 15.73 -18.41 -6.84
C ARG A 96 15.44 -17.08 -7.55
N LEU A 97 16.41 -16.52 -8.27
CA LEU A 97 16.22 -15.26 -9.00
C LEU A 97 15.30 -15.44 -10.20
N ALA A 98 15.42 -16.57 -10.89
CA ALA A 98 14.51 -16.93 -11.98
C ALA A 98 13.05 -17.04 -11.47
N LEU A 99 12.84 -17.68 -10.32
CA LEU A 99 11.51 -17.74 -9.69
C LEU A 99 10.97 -16.35 -9.32
N VAL A 100 11.78 -15.49 -8.71
CA VAL A 100 11.38 -14.11 -8.36
C VAL A 100 11.00 -13.32 -9.60
N ARG A 101 11.78 -13.43 -10.69
CA ARG A 101 11.44 -12.84 -11.98
C ARG A 101 10.09 -13.33 -12.49
N ASP A 102 9.87 -14.64 -12.51
CA ASP A 102 8.63 -15.22 -13.04
C ASP A 102 7.40 -14.81 -12.20
N ILE A 103 7.52 -14.75 -10.87
CA ILE A 103 6.48 -14.21 -9.98
C ILE A 103 6.20 -12.75 -10.29
N PHE A 104 7.23 -11.94 -10.51
CA PHE A 104 7.09 -10.53 -10.86
C PHE A 104 6.37 -10.35 -12.20
N ILE A 105 6.79 -11.09 -13.24
CA ILE A 105 6.15 -11.07 -14.57
C ILE A 105 4.69 -11.52 -14.45
N PHE A 106 4.42 -12.58 -13.73
CA PHE A 106 3.07 -13.06 -13.48
C PHE A 106 2.20 -11.97 -12.83
N ALA A 107 2.72 -11.27 -11.82
CA ALA A 107 2.03 -10.15 -11.17
C ALA A 107 1.77 -8.97 -12.14
N CYS A 108 2.71 -8.66 -13.04
CA CYS A 108 2.55 -7.61 -14.05
C CYS A 108 1.39 -7.91 -15.01
N PHE A 109 1.27 -9.17 -15.47
CA PHE A 109 0.22 -9.56 -16.43
C PHE A 109 -1.15 -9.82 -15.78
N THR A 110 -1.19 -10.15 -14.50
CA THR A 110 -2.46 -10.46 -13.79
C THR A 110 -2.97 -9.29 -12.95
N GLY A 111 -2.13 -8.31 -12.63
CA GLY A 111 -2.45 -7.23 -11.70
C GLY A 111 -2.71 -7.70 -10.26
N LEU A 112 -2.32 -8.93 -9.92
CA LEU A 112 -2.41 -9.46 -8.58
C LEU A 112 -1.32 -8.85 -7.67
N ALA A 113 -1.68 -8.54 -6.43
CA ALA A 113 -0.70 -8.17 -5.43
C ALA A 113 0.13 -9.40 -5.01
N PHE A 114 1.36 -9.19 -4.54
CA PHE A 114 2.23 -10.28 -4.08
C PHE A 114 1.54 -11.26 -3.12
N VAL A 115 0.78 -10.74 -2.16
CA VAL A 115 0.03 -11.56 -1.20
C VAL A 115 -1.02 -12.44 -1.88
N ASP A 116 -1.65 -11.97 -2.97
CA ASP A 116 -2.65 -12.74 -3.72
C ASP A 116 -1.97 -13.80 -4.58
N VAL A 117 -0.78 -13.49 -5.16
CA VAL A 117 0.03 -14.47 -5.90
C VAL A 117 0.57 -15.55 -4.97
N SER A 118 1.13 -15.19 -3.81
CA SER A 118 1.72 -16.15 -2.86
C SER A 118 0.69 -17.11 -2.23
N THR A 119 -0.59 -16.75 -2.29
CA THR A 119 -1.70 -17.56 -1.78
C THR A 119 -2.57 -18.15 -2.89
N LEU A 120 -2.10 -18.09 -4.16
CA LEU A 120 -2.82 -18.67 -5.30
C LEU A 120 -2.83 -20.20 -5.19
N LYS A 121 -3.99 -20.80 -5.40
CA LYS A 121 -4.21 -22.24 -5.35
C LYS A 121 -4.71 -22.76 -6.69
N LYS A 122 -4.60 -24.07 -6.91
CA LYS A 122 -5.14 -24.71 -8.13
C LYS A 122 -6.67 -24.51 -8.24
N GLU A 123 -7.37 -24.48 -7.12
CA GLU A 123 -8.83 -24.28 -7.08
C GLU A 123 -9.25 -22.86 -7.51
N ASP A 124 -8.33 -21.88 -7.45
CA ASP A 124 -8.57 -20.53 -7.94
C ASP A 124 -8.54 -20.45 -9.48
N MET A 125 -8.05 -21.49 -10.17
CA MET A 125 -7.98 -21.56 -11.63
C MET A 125 -9.19 -22.28 -12.18
N VAL A 126 -9.93 -21.62 -13.07
CA VAL A 126 -11.17 -22.11 -13.67
C VAL A 126 -11.08 -22.01 -15.18
N GLN A 127 -11.52 -23.04 -15.89
CA GLN A 127 -11.65 -23.00 -17.34
C GLN A 127 -13.08 -22.62 -17.72
N ASP A 128 -13.24 -21.72 -18.67
CA ASP A 128 -14.55 -21.35 -19.19
C ASP A 128 -15.04 -22.31 -20.27
N ASN A 129 -16.24 -22.08 -20.78
CA ASN A 129 -16.87 -22.91 -21.81
C ASN A 129 -16.12 -22.90 -23.16
N ASN A 130 -15.25 -21.91 -23.38
CA ASN A 130 -14.45 -21.77 -24.60
C ASN A 130 -13.08 -22.46 -24.45
N GLY A 131 -12.75 -22.94 -23.26
CA GLY A 131 -11.46 -23.55 -22.97
C GLY A 131 -10.41 -22.55 -22.45
N ASP A 132 -10.77 -21.28 -22.26
CA ASP A 132 -9.87 -20.26 -21.75
C ASP A 132 -9.72 -20.34 -20.23
N TRP A 133 -8.50 -20.16 -19.75
CA TRP A 133 -8.20 -20.21 -18.32
C TRP A 133 -8.35 -18.85 -17.65
N TRP A 134 -8.92 -18.87 -16.45
CA TRP A 134 -9.19 -17.70 -15.62
C TRP A 134 -8.72 -17.93 -14.19
N ILE A 135 -8.25 -16.87 -13.54
CA ILE A 135 -8.09 -16.84 -12.09
C ILE A 135 -9.35 -16.23 -11.48
N ARG A 136 -10.00 -16.98 -10.58
CA ARG A 136 -11.16 -16.53 -9.82
C ARG A 136 -10.80 -16.52 -8.35
N LYS A 137 -10.40 -15.35 -7.83
CA LYS A 137 -9.85 -15.21 -6.47
C LYS A 137 -10.38 -13.98 -5.74
N GLY A 138 -10.67 -14.15 -4.45
CA GLY A 138 -10.93 -13.03 -3.56
C GLY A 138 -9.64 -12.26 -3.24
N ARG A 139 -9.62 -10.93 -3.44
CA ARG A 139 -8.47 -10.10 -3.08
C ARG A 139 -8.38 -9.92 -1.56
N ILE A 140 -7.29 -10.37 -0.95
CA ILE A 140 -7.06 -10.31 0.51
C ILE A 140 -7.15 -8.88 1.04
N LYS A 141 -6.57 -7.90 0.34
CA LYS A 141 -6.64 -6.48 0.73
C LYS A 141 -8.06 -5.90 0.77
N LEU A 142 -9.01 -6.51 0.06
CA LEU A 142 -10.40 -6.06 -0.02
C LEU A 142 -11.33 -6.83 0.92
N MET A 143 -10.95 -8.01 1.38
CA MET A 143 -11.76 -8.85 2.27
C MET A 143 -12.10 -8.13 3.59
N HIS A 144 -11.18 -7.30 4.11
CA HIS A 144 -11.42 -6.49 5.32
C HIS A 144 -12.41 -5.34 5.12
N ARG A 145 -12.81 -5.02 3.89
CA ARG A 145 -13.73 -3.89 3.58
C ARG A 145 -15.19 -4.32 3.47
N ARG A 146 -15.57 -5.54 3.88
CA ARG A 146 -16.94 -6.06 3.91
C ARG A 146 -17.78 -5.85 2.62
N LYS A 147 -17.18 -5.85 1.44
CA LYS A 147 -17.92 -5.81 0.18
C LYS A 147 -17.95 -7.21 -0.43
N ALA A 148 -19.13 -7.71 -0.69
CA ALA A 148 -19.39 -9.02 -1.33
C ALA A 148 -18.74 -9.17 -2.74
N SER A 149 -18.22 -8.09 -3.33
CA SER A 149 -17.60 -8.04 -4.65
C SER A 149 -16.06 -8.04 -4.64
N SER A 150 -15.43 -8.72 -3.68
CA SER A 150 -13.96 -8.83 -3.63
C SER A 150 -13.39 -9.91 -4.55
N ILE A 151 -14.23 -10.68 -5.25
CA ILE A 151 -13.79 -11.69 -6.20
C ILE A 151 -13.38 -10.99 -7.50
N CYS A 152 -12.13 -11.20 -7.92
CA CYS A 152 -11.66 -10.81 -9.24
C CYS A 152 -11.67 -12.02 -10.18
N ASN A 153 -12.06 -11.78 -11.43
CA ASN A 153 -11.93 -12.73 -12.53
C ASN A 153 -10.87 -12.17 -13.47
N ILE A 154 -9.76 -12.87 -13.63
CA ILE A 154 -8.60 -12.42 -14.42
C ILE A 154 -8.33 -13.46 -15.50
N PRO A 155 -8.39 -13.10 -16.79
CA PRO A 155 -8.04 -14.02 -17.87
C PRO A 155 -6.55 -14.33 -17.81
N LEU A 156 -6.21 -15.60 -17.97
CA LEU A 156 -4.82 -16.05 -18.08
C LEU A 156 -4.34 -15.92 -19.51
N LEU A 157 -3.63 -14.83 -19.79
CA LEU A 157 -2.93 -14.63 -21.06
C LEU A 157 -1.82 -15.67 -21.26
N PRO A 158 -1.27 -15.83 -22.48
CA PRO A 158 -0.26 -16.85 -22.77
C PRO A 158 0.95 -16.82 -21.84
N VAL A 159 1.45 -15.62 -21.47
CA VAL A 159 2.64 -15.47 -20.62
C VAL A 159 2.39 -16.00 -19.19
N PRO A 160 1.40 -15.54 -18.42
CA PRO A 160 1.14 -16.10 -17.10
C PRO A 160 0.75 -17.58 -17.14
N LEU A 161 0.09 -18.04 -18.18
CA LEU A 161 -0.23 -19.45 -18.34
C LEU A 161 1.03 -20.33 -18.53
N ALA A 162 2.01 -19.87 -19.32
CA ALA A 162 3.29 -20.52 -19.49
C ALA A 162 4.09 -20.58 -18.18
N ILE A 163 4.03 -19.50 -17.39
CA ILE A 163 4.67 -19.46 -16.07
C ILE A 163 4.04 -20.49 -15.14
N LEU A 164 2.72 -20.58 -15.06
CA LEU A 164 2.04 -21.59 -14.23
C LEU A 164 2.44 -23.00 -14.62
N LYS A 165 2.42 -23.33 -15.91
CA LYS A 165 2.82 -24.65 -16.42
C LYS A 165 4.28 -25.02 -16.10
N LYS A 166 5.14 -24.04 -15.95
CA LYS A 166 6.56 -24.25 -15.57
C LYS A 166 6.72 -24.70 -14.12
N TYR A 167 5.78 -24.35 -13.24
CA TYR A 167 5.84 -24.61 -11.79
C TYR A 167 4.75 -25.58 -11.29
N GLU A 168 4.10 -26.32 -12.21
CA GLU A 168 3.14 -27.39 -11.88
C GLU A 168 3.77 -28.61 -11.21
#